data_7721f24c2ec2ff0db24d14136a3e53c2
#
_entry.id   7721f24c2ec2ff0db24d14136a3e53c2
#
_cell.length_a   1.000
_cell.length_b   1.000
_cell.length_c   1.000
_cell.angle_alpha   90.00
_cell.angle_beta   90.00
_cell.angle_gamma   90.00
#
_symmetry.space_group_name_H-M   'P 1'
#
loop_
_entity.id
_entity.type
_entity.pdbx_description
1 polymer ?
#
loop_
_entity_poly.entity_id
_entity_poly.type
_entity_poly.pdbx_seq_one_letter_code
_entity_poly.pdbx_strand_id
1 'polypeptide(L)'
;MPPDKYKQLAKKYYVDDITSALIPGGRLSNILKQLKDGKLLSDYTIQYLRSKGLLALSQYAQKKNLLAEFLKSAKVEQAKRRLKTQAKTKEKTAKKLQEQDRLVKRKAAQEQAAAKKRAFDNNPKNIARKKQDKLRRKYDLSFFIQRADFLNLMKILHKVDNGIRLSGDDIIWLSTKEDGEYYTVELKEGYHKNEAEFYVSEFKKRKNPWAAVNASSHYRKCNDAEAADLLLQTINIDKFKNAKLKSALCTTHGGAKRDLEQWKQALALGEQAHLLTPQDFRPCTLLGALNMEIGRYDLGQYWYKKAIARGYSERAMDDDLRSIFMRAEKKNKEKLKNYLLNIDSFRYRWVNKYKN
;
A
#
# COMPACT_ATOMS: atom_id res chain seq x y z
N MET A 1 6.58 43.94 59.96
CA MET A 1 8.02 44.18 59.68
C MET A 1 8.25 44.39 58.21
N PRO A 2 8.96 45.43 57.76
CA PRO A 2 9.31 45.58 56.33
C PRO A 2 10.25 44.45 55.89
N PRO A 3 10.24 44.10 54.57
CA PRO A 3 10.98 42.94 54.00
C PRO A 3 12.47 42.90 54.37
N ASP A 4 13.12 44.04 54.44
CA ASP A 4 14.52 44.14 54.78
C ASP A 4 14.84 43.70 56.26
N LYS A 5 13.90 43.86 57.16
CA LYS A 5 14.06 43.40 58.57
C LYS A 5 14.05 41.86 58.69
N TYR A 6 13.29 41.16 57.79
CA TYR A 6 13.36 39.68 57.78
C TYR A 6 14.70 39.18 57.24
N LYS A 7 15.26 39.83 56.22
CA LYS A 7 16.58 39.50 55.68
C LYS A 7 17.69 39.73 56.70
N GLN A 8 17.65 40.83 57.48
CA GLN A 8 18.58 41.11 58.56
C GLN A 8 18.45 40.06 59.64
N LEU A 9 17.22 39.68 60.02
CA LEU A 9 16.98 38.68 61.04
C LEU A 9 17.49 37.30 60.62
N ALA A 10 17.22 36.91 59.36
CA ALA A 10 17.73 35.66 58.80
C ALA A 10 19.27 35.62 58.77
N LYS A 11 19.92 36.72 58.41
CA LYS A 11 21.39 36.85 58.48
C LYS A 11 21.92 36.68 59.88
N LYS A 12 21.27 37.30 60.87
CA LYS A 12 21.68 37.20 62.29
C LYS A 12 21.70 35.77 62.81
N TYR A 13 20.75 34.92 62.31
CA TYR A 13 20.64 33.53 62.70
C TYR A 13 21.25 32.54 61.67
N TYR A 14 22.02 32.98 60.66
CA TYR A 14 22.70 32.19 59.66
C TYR A 14 21.77 31.27 58.88
N VAL A 15 20.58 31.80 58.52
CA VAL A 15 19.54 31.06 57.69
C VAL A 15 19.04 31.87 56.51
N ASP A 16 19.76 32.90 56.06
CA ASP A 16 19.46 33.73 54.92
C ASP A 16 19.66 33.00 53.59
N ASP A 17 20.15 31.78 53.63
CA ASP A 17 20.18 30.80 52.51
C ASP A 17 18.86 30.02 52.36
N ILE A 18 17.89 30.22 53.25
CA ILE A 18 16.60 29.49 53.25
C ILE A 18 15.46 30.45 52.93
N THR A 19 14.76 30.22 51.83
CA THR A 19 13.70 31.08 51.29
C THR A 19 12.61 31.37 52.34
N SER A 20 12.19 30.39 53.14
CA SER A 20 11.14 30.55 54.15
C SER A 20 11.56 31.44 55.35
N ALA A 21 12.85 31.77 55.49
CA ALA A 21 13.35 32.72 56.46
C ALA A 21 13.24 34.18 55.99
N LEU A 22 13.21 34.37 54.63
CA LEU A 22 13.21 35.66 53.96
C LEU A 22 11.82 36.19 53.69
N ILE A 23 10.83 35.28 53.64
CA ILE A 23 9.44 35.61 53.24
C ILE A 23 8.66 36.03 54.50
N PRO A 24 7.95 37.20 54.43
CA PRO A 24 7.04 37.59 55.51
C PRO A 24 5.95 36.51 55.70
N GLY A 25 5.69 36.14 56.97
CA GLY A 25 4.74 35.05 57.25
C GLY A 25 5.25 33.63 57.00
N GLY A 26 6.45 33.46 56.47
CA GLY A 26 7.09 32.15 56.30
C GLY A 26 7.31 31.46 57.64
N ARG A 27 7.20 30.13 57.67
CA ARG A 27 7.31 29.37 58.91
C ARG A 27 8.62 29.67 59.66
N LEU A 28 9.75 29.72 58.95
CA LEU A 28 11.05 30.00 59.57
C LEU A 28 11.14 31.46 59.96
N SER A 29 10.63 32.40 59.16
CA SER A 29 10.64 33.84 59.54
C SER A 29 9.84 34.12 60.82
N ASN A 30 8.70 33.42 61.01
CA ASN A 30 7.91 33.52 62.24
C ASN A 30 8.64 32.94 63.44
N ILE A 31 9.35 31.80 63.27
CA ILE A 31 10.20 31.21 64.34
C ILE A 31 11.31 32.16 64.72
N LEU A 32 11.99 32.77 63.74
CA LEU A 32 13.08 33.76 64.06
C LEU A 32 12.55 34.98 64.78
N LYS A 33 11.32 35.44 64.47
CA LYS A 33 10.65 36.53 65.18
C LYS A 33 10.38 36.16 66.67
N GLN A 34 9.81 34.91 66.85
CA GLN A 34 9.57 34.43 68.23
C GLN A 34 10.87 34.36 69.08
N LEU A 35 11.95 33.84 68.43
CA LEU A 35 13.28 33.80 69.11
C LEU A 35 13.81 35.17 69.42
N LYS A 36 13.63 36.16 68.52
CA LYS A 36 14.04 37.57 68.80
C LYS A 36 13.26 38.15 69.93
N ASP A 37 11.95 37.84 70.02
CA ASP A 37 11.05 38.34 71.04
C ASP A 37 11.20 37.54 72.38
N GLY A 38 12.21 36.69 72.54
CA GLY A 38 12.51 35.89 73.74
C GLY A 38 11.48 34.80 74.06
N LYS A 39 10.58 34.47 73.13
CA LYS A 39 9.52 33.49 73.34
C LYS A 39 10.08 32.07 73.29
N LEU A 40 9.60 31.21 74.22
CA LEU A 40 9.91 29.78 74.14
C LEU A 40 9.20 29.13 72.90
N LEU A 41 9.93 28.28 72.20
CA LEU A 41 9.39 27.53 71.09
C LEU A 41 8.78 26.19 71.54
N SER A 42 7.69 25.76 70.92
CA SER A 42 7.08 24.45 71.22
C SER A 42 7.99 23.31 70.72
N ASP A 43 7.85 22.14 71.34
CA ASP A 43 8.58 20.92 70.88
C ASP A 43 8.37 20.60 69.41
N TYR A 44 7.18 20.81 68.89
CA TYR A 44 6.88 20.67 67.45
C TYR A 44 7.69 21.62 66.54
N THR A 45 7.93 22.85 67.05
CA THR A 45 8.77 23.83 66.36
C THR A 45 10.26 23.44 66.44
N ILE A 46 10.69 22.90 67.53
CA ILE A 46 12.06 22.37 67.66
C ILE A 46 12.31 21.17 66.77
N GLN A 47 11.35 20.23 66.67
CA GLN A 47 11.43 19.11 65.74
C GLN A 47 11.48 19.58 64.30
N TYR A 48 10.68 20.56 63.92
CA TYR A 48 10.73 21.17 62.55
C TYR A 48 12.12 21.73 62.24
N LEU A 49 12.76 22.48 63.16
CA LEU A 49 14.13 22.98 62.96
C LEU A 49 15.13 21.84 62.73
N ARG A 50 15.05 20.80 63.55
CA ARG A 50 15.87 19.58 63.36
C ARG A 50 15.63 18.89 62.00
N SER A 51 14.39 18.74 61.60
CA SER A 51 14.05 18.14 60.31
C SER A 51 14.57 18.93 59.10
N LYS A 52 14.77 20.21 59.23
CA LYS A 52 15.38 21.11 58.23
C LYS A 52 16.90 21.17 58.31
N GLY A 53 17.56 20.44 59.24
CA GLY A 53 18.99 20.42 59.39
C GLY A 53 19.52 21.69 60.06
N LEU A 54 18.66 22.36 60.83
CA LEU A 54 19.01 23.58 61.59
C LEU A 54 19.27 23.23 63.06
N LEU A 55 20.23 22.33 63.24
CA LEU A 55 20.53 21.79 64.62
C LEU A 55 21.01 22.84 65.57
N ALA A 56 21.94 23.73 65.17
CA ALA A 56 22.45 24.82 65.99
C ALA A 56 21.32 25.75 66.46
N LEU A 57 20.37 26.10 65.55
CA LEU A 57 19.22 26.93 65.84
C LEU A 57 18.25 26.22 66.79
N SER A 58 18.06 24.92 66.66
CA SER A 58 17.19 24.10 67.52
C SER A 58 17.76 24.01 68.95
N GLN A 59 19.07 23.85 69.08
CA GLN A 59 19.77 23.83 70.41
C GLN A 59 19.72 25.17 71.08
N TYR A 60 19.97 26.24 70.32
CA TYR A 60 19.88 27.62 70.84
C TYR A 60 18.46 27.95 71.35
N ALA A 61 17.44 27.56 70.58
CA ALA A 61 16.06 27.77 70.99
C ALA A 61 15.66 27.02 72.27
N GLN A 62 16.34 25.90 72.56
CA GLN A 62 16.16 25.14 73.82
C GLN A 62 17.01 25.67 74.98
N LYS A 63 17.71 26.79 74.79
CA LYS A 63 18.67 27.38 75.80
C LYS A 63 19.78 26.40 76.18
N LYS A 64 20.13 25.46 75.33
CA LYS A 64 21.20 24.48 75.58
C LYS A 64 22.59 24.99 75.22
N ASN A 65 22.68 26.04 74.38
CA ASN A 65 23.92 26.62 73.90
C ASN A 65 23.98 28.12 74.23
N LEU A 66 25.17 28.62 74.57
CA LEU A 66 25.44 30.04 74.66
C LEU A 66 25.40 30.69 73.26
N LEU A 67 25.09 31.99 73.17
CA LEU A 67 25.00 32.71 71.90
C LEU A 67 26.30 32.59 71.06
N ALA A 68 27.47 32.64 71.68
CA ALA A 68 28.76 32.50 70.99
C ALA A 68 28.92 31.10 70.29
N GLU A 69 28.53 30.02 70.98
CA GLU A 69 28.58 28.64 70.47
C GLU A 69 27.56 28.44 69.33
N PHE A 70 26.37 29.01 69.54
CA PHE A 70 25.34 28.99 68.46
C PHE A 70 25.85 29.66 67.16
N LEU A 71 26.41 30.90 67.29
CA LEU A 71 26.87 31.62 66.06
C LEU A 71 28.00 30.86 65.37
N LYS A 72 28.93 30.24 66.12
CA LYS A 72 29.98 29.38 65.50
C LYS A 72 29.40 28.16 64.77
N SER A 73 28.53 27.44 65.43
CA SER A 73 27.91 26.23 64.87
C SER A 73 26.95 26.55 63.67
N ALA A 74 26.13 27.59 63.80
CA ALA A 74 25.20 28.03 62.74
C ALA A 74 25.92 28.49 61.45
N LYS A 75 27.09 29.18 61.62
CA LYS A 75 27.93 29.55 60.46
C LYS A 75 28.43 28.32 59.66
N VAL A 76 28.87 27.30 60.39
CA VAL A 76 29.34 26.05 59.78
C VAL A 76 28.19 25.31 59.10
N GLU A 77 27.03 25.24 59.75
CA GLU A 77 25.83 24.63 59.10
C GLU A 77 25.40 25.37 57.83
N GLN A 78 25.40 26.70 57.87
CA GLN A 78 25.08 27.51 56.68
C GLN A 78 26.06 27.26 55.51
N ALA A 79 27.37 27.22 55.81
CA ALA A 79 28.41 26.97 54.84
C ALA A 79 28.16 25.56 54.11
N LYS A 80 27.88 24.54 54.95
CA LYS A 80 27.56 23.21 54.45
C LYS A 80 26.30 23.20 53.55
N ARG A 81 25.20 23.88 53.89
CA ARG A 81 24.01 24.02 53.11
C ARG A 81 24.25 24.73 51.77
N ARG A 82 25.02 25.85 51.79
CA ARG A 82 25.40 26.61 50.58
C ARG A 82 26.21 25.74 49.58
N LEU A 83 27.22 25.02 50.09
CA LEU A 83 28.01 24.08 49.25
C LEU A 83 27.13 22.99 48.64
N LYS A 84 26.23 22.40 49.42
CA LYS A 84 25.30 21.37 48.91
C LYS A 84 24.36 21.92 47.82
N THR A 85 23.88 23.15 47.99
CA THR A 85 23.03 23.81 47.00
C THR A 85 23.80 24.12 45.70
N GLN A 86 25.02 24.64 45.83
CA GLN A 86 25.90 24.91 44.68
C GLN A 86 26.25 23.64 43.91
N ALA A 87 26.55 22.54 44.62
CA ALA A 87 26.83 21.25 43.97
C ALA A 87 25.61 20.74 43.17
N LYS A 88 24.41 20.80 43.79
CA LYS A 88 23.16 20.42 43.09
C LYS A 88 22.85 21.30 41.84
N THR A 89 23.13 22.60 41.93
CA THR A 89 22.95 23.51 40.81
C THR A 89 23.92 23.20 39.67
N LYS A 90 25.21 22.97 40.00
CA LYS A 90 26.22 22.57 39.03
C LYS A 90 25.86 21.25 38.35
N GLU A 91 25.40 20.26 39.11
CA GLU A 91 24.95 18.97 38.54
C GLU A 91 23.75 19.13 37.60
N LYS A 92 22.74 19.94 37.96
CA LYS A 92 21.58 20.23 37.09
C LYS A 92 21.98 20.93 35.79
N THR A 93 22.89 21.91 35.88
CA THR A 93 23.38 22.61 34.68
C THR A 93 24.21 21.69 33.79
N ALA A 94 25.06 20.84 34.35
CA ALA A 94 25.83 19.84 33.59
C ALA A 94 24.91 18.84 32.88
N LYS A 95 23.87 18.33 33.57
CA LYS A 95 22.88 17.43 32.96
C LYS A 95 22.12 18.10 31.80
N LYS A 96 21.70 19.36 31.98
CA LYS A 96 21.03 20.11 30.89
C LYS A 96 21.94 20.32 29.69
N LEU A 97 23.20 20.66 29.91
CA LEU A 97 24.18 20.84 28.84
C LEU A 97 24.41 19.52 28.07
N GLN A 98 24.58 18.43 28.80
CA GLN A 98 24.75 17.10 28.22
C GLN A 98 23.53 16.66 27.38
N GLU A 99 22.32 16.99 27.84
CA GLU A 99 21.07 16.69 27.10
C GLU A 99 20.97 17.54 25.82
N GLN A 100 21.33 18.81 25.88
CA GLN A 100 21.41 19.68 24.73
C GLN A 100 22.43 19.16 23.67
N ASP A 101 23.62 18.78 24.11
CA ASP A 101 24.62 18.20 23.23
C ASP A 101 24.16 16.90 22.56
N ARG A 102 23.45 16.05 23.32
CA ARG A 102 22.83 14.85 22.76
C ARG A 102 21.80 15.17 21.66
N LEU A 103 20.94 16.17 21.90
CA LEU A 103 19.92 16.61 20.94
C LEU A 103 20.56 17.18 19.65
N VAL A 104 21.60 18.02 19.83
CA VAL A 104 22.36 18.58 18.68
C VAL A 104 22.99 17.46 17.84
N LYS A 105 23.70 16.52 18.49
CA LYS A 105 24.30 15.37 17.79
C LYS A 105 23.27 14.51 17.08
N ARG A 106 22.10 14.27 17.71
CA ARG A 106 21.00 13.51 17.09
C ARG A 106 20.43 14.21 15.86
N LYS A 107 20.20 15.52 15.93
CA LYS A 107 19.73 16.32 14.78
C LYS A 107 20.75 16.29 13.64
N ALA A 108 22.02 16.52 13.93
CA ALA A 108 23.08 16.48 12.92
C ALA A 108 23.18 15.10 12.25
N ALA A 109 23.08 14.00 13.01
CA ALA A 109 23.06 12.65 12.46
C ALA A 109 21.83 12.39 11.57
N GLN A 110 20.65 12.89 11.95
CA GLN A 110 19.43 12.80 11.14
C GLN A 110 19.56 13.59 9.83
N GLU A 111 20.10 14.80 9.89
CA GLU A 111 20.34 15.64 8.70
C GLU A 111 21.34 14.99 7.74
N GLN A 112 22.43 14.42 8.26
CA GLN A 112 23.39 13.69 7.44
C GLN A 112 22.77 12.44 6.79
N ALA A 113 21.97 11.67 7.55
CA ALA A 113 21.26 10.52 7.00
C ALA A 113 20.26 10.92 5.91
N ALA A 114 19.51 12.01 6.13
CA ALA A 114 18.58 12.55 5.15
C ALA A 114 19.32 13.07 3.89
N ALA A 115 20.46 13.75 4.04
CA ALA A 115 21.28 14.20 2.93
C ALA A 115 21.84 13.02 2.10
N LYS A 116 22.36 11.98 2.76
CA LYS A 116 22.82 10.74 2.11
C LYS A 116 21.69 10.06 1.32
N LYS A 117 20.49 9.96 1.93
CA LYS A 117 19.32 9.40 1.27
C LYS A 117 18.91 10.22 0.05
N ARG A 118 18.85 11.54 0.16
CA ARG A 118 18.56 12.44 -0.99
C ARG A 118 19.60 12.28 -2.11
N ALA A 119 20.90 12.23 -1.77
CA ALA A 119 21.96 12.02 -2.75
C ALA A 119 21.81 10.64 -3.45
N PHE A 120 21.49 9.59 -2.71
CA PHE A 120 21.21 8.26 -3.26
C PHE A 120 19.98 8.28 -4.18
N ASP A 121 18.88 8.90 -3.72
CA ASP A 121 17.62 8.97 -4.47
C ASP A 121 17.75 9.81 -5.75
N ASN A 122 18.55 10.87 -5.74
CA ASN A 122 18.78 11.76 -6.87
C ASN A 122 19.88 11.25 -7.83
N ASN A 123 20.55 10.14 -7.52
CA ASN A 123 21.53 9.56 -8.43
C ASN A 123 20.84 9.06 -9.71
N PRO A 124 21.26 9.52 -10.92
CA PRO A 124 20.63 9.14 -12.19
C PRO A 124 20.51 7.62 -12.40
N LYS A 125 21.53 6.85 -11.96
CA LYS A 125 21.51 5.39 -12.04
C LYS A 125 20.41 4.79 -11.17
N ASN A 126 20.20 5.33 -9.97
CA ASN A 126 19.14 4.85 -9.06
C ASN A 126 17.75 5.25 -9.55
N ILE A 127 17.62 6.44 -10.14
CA ILE A 127 16.37 6.88 -10.76
C ILE A 127 16.03 5.96 -11.94
N ALA A 128 17.00 5.68 -12.83
CA ALA A 128 16.80 4.77 -13.95
C ALA A 128 16.38 3.37 -13.47
N ARG A 129 17.09 2.81 -12.47
CA ARG A 129 16.75 1.53 -11.88
C ARG A 129 15.33 1.51 -11.29
N LYS A 130 14.93 2.54 -10.52
CA LYS A 130 13.58 2.66 -9.98
C LYS A 130 12.50 2.70 -11.06
N LYS A 131 12.76 3.41 -12.19
CA LYS A 131 11.86 3.43 -13.34
C LYS A 131 11.72 2.06 -13.98
N GLN A 132 12.83 1.34 -14.19
CA GLN A 132 12.81 -0.02 -14.72
C GLN A 132 12.08 -0.99 -13.79
N ASP A 133 12.35 -0.94 -12.49
CA ASP A 133 11.67 -1.76 -11.49
C ASP A 133 10.16 -1.46 -11.44
N LYS A 134 9.76 -0.18 -11.57
CA LYS A 134 8.34 0.20 -11.65
C LYS A 134 7.68 -0.38 -12.89
N LEU A 135 8.34 -0.31 -14.03
CA LEU A 135 7.82 -0.84 -15.29
C LEU A 135 7.68 -2.37 -15.23
N ARG A 136 8.69 -3.07 -14.71
CA ARG A 136 8.63 -4.52 -14.51
C ARG A 136 7.47 -4.94 -13.60
N ARG A 137 7.27 -4.24 -12.48
CA ARG A 137 6.14 -4.51 -11.56
C ARG A 137 4.78 -4.29 -12.21
N LYS A 138 4.67 -3.28 -13.08
CA LYS A 138 3.42 -3.01 -13.82
C LYS A 138 2.97 -4.23 -14.65
N TYR A 139 3.95 -4.99 -15.15
CA TYR A 139 3.72 -6.17 -15.99
C TYR A 139 4.01 -7.50 -15.28
N ASP A 140 3.93 -7.52 -13.95
CA ASP A 140 4.16 -8.69 -13.09
C ASP A 140 5.49 -9.44 -13.36
N LEU A 141 6.55 -8.70 -13.68
CA LEU A 141 7.89 -9.21 -13.97
C LEU A 141 8.87 -8.91 -12.82
N SER A 142 8.41 -9.11 -11.58
CA SER A 142 9.23 -8.85 -10.38
C SER A 142 10.23 -9.96 -10.06
N PHE A 143 10.11 -11.11 -10.69
CA PHE A 143 11.00 -12.25 -10.53
C PHE A 143 12.36 -12.04 -11.22
N PHE A 144 13.26 -13.02 -11.06
CA PHE A 144 14.58 -12.99 -11.67
C PHE A 144 14.48 -13.08 -13.21
N ILE A 145 15.16 -12.19 -13.89
CA ILE A 145 15.27 -12.16 -15.36
C ILE A 145 16.73 -12.42 -15.71
N GLN A 146 16.96 -13.32 -16.64
CA GLN A 146 18.32 -13.62 -17.13
C GLN A 146 18.96 -12.37 -17.73
N ARG A 147 20.24 -12.17 -17.44
CA ARG A 147 20.97 -10.98 -17.90
C ARG A 147 20.94 -10.80 -19.43
N ALA A 148 21.02 -11.92 -20.15
CA ALA A 148 20.96 -11.91 -21.61
C ALA A 148 19.62 -11.39 -22.16
N ASP A 149 18.53 -11.65 -21.46
CA ASP A 149 17.17 -11.33 -21.90
C ASP A 149 16.72 -9.94 -21.44
N PHE A 150 17.35 -9.42 -20.40
CA PHE A 150 16.92 -8.20 -19.72
C PHE A 150 16.74 -6.99 -20.66
N LEU A 151 17.73 -6.74 -21.53
CA LEU A 151 17.67 -5.58 -22.44
C LEU A 151 16.54 -5.70 -23.47
N ASN A 152 16.34 -6.90 -24.01
CA ASN A 152 15.28 -7.14 -25.00
C ASN A 152 13.91 -7.04 -24.36
N LEU A 153 13.73 -7.67 -23.20
CA LEU A 153 12.50 -7.57 -22.42
C LEU A 153 12.16 -6.12 -22.08
N MET A 154 13.13 -5.35 -21.58
CA MET A 154 12.90 -3.93 -21.26
C MET A 154 12.50 -3.10 -22.49
N LYS A 155 13.07 -3.37 -23.68
CA LYS A 155 12.64 -2.73 -24.94
C LYS A 155 11.17 -3.04 -25.24
N ILE A 156 10.76 -4.31 -25.10
CA ILE A 156 9.39 -4.73 -25.32
C ILE A 156 8.43 -4.05 -24.33
N LEU A 157 8.78 -4.05 -23.03
CA LEU A 157 7.99 -3.36 -22.01
C LEU A 157 7.80 -1.89 -22.29
N HIS A 158 8.86 -1.20 -22.73
CA HIS A 158 8.77 0.20 -23.13
C HIS A 158 7.89 0.41 -24.37
N LYS A 159 7.93 -0.51 -25.36
CA LYS A 159 7.01 -0.43 -26.50
C LYS A 159 5.57 -0.50 -26.03
N VAL A 160 5.24 -1.50 -25.22
CA VAL A 160 3.87 -1.70 -24.73
C VAL A 160 3.42 -0.53 -23.87
N ASP A 161 4.28 -0.04 -22.96
CA ASP A 161 3.96 1.07 -22.05
C ASP A 161 3.71 2.41 -22.79
N ASN A 162 4.37 2.60 -23.92
CA ASN A 162 4.22 3.79 -24.76
C ASN A 162 3.18 3.64 -25.88
N GLY A 163 2.37 2.59 -25.88
CA GLY A 163 1.36 2.37 -26.92
C GLY A 163 1.94 1.98 -28.29
N ILE A 164 3.20 1.54 -28.34
CA ILE A 164 3.87 1.13 -29.56
C ILE A 164 3.55 -0.36 -29.81
N ARG A 165 3.11 -0.68 -31.03
CA ARG A 165 2.81 -2.05 -31.43
C ARG A 165 4.03 -2.94 -31.39
N LEU A 166 3.86 -4.17 -30.91
CA LEU A 166 4.89 -5.19 -30.98
C LEU A 166 4.98 -5.76 -32.40
N SER A 167 6.21 -6.09 -32.82
CA SER A 167 6.44 -6.85 -34.07
C SER A 167 6.09 -8.32 -33.88
N GLY A 168 5.98 -9.06 -34.96
CA GLY A 168 5.85 -10.52 -34.92
C GLY A 168 6.99 -11.18 -34.14
N ASP A 169 8.22 -10.70 -34.34
CA ASP A 169 9.41 -11.21 -33.63
C ASP A 169 9.35 -10.95 -32.13
N ASP A 170 8.87 -9.76 -31.69
CA ASP A 170 8.67 -9.48 -30.26
C ASP A 170 7.70 -10.50 -29.63
N ILE A 171 6.59 -10.83 -30.35
CA ILE A 171 5.58 -11.76 -29.85
C ILE A 171 6.10 -13.20 -29.84
N ILE A 172 6.81 -13.62 -30.89
CA ILE A 172 7.44 -14.93 -30.94
C ILE A 172 8.43 -15.06 -29.80
N TRP A 173 9.28 -14.06 -29.61
CA TRP A 173 10.27 -14.04 -28.52
C TRP A 173 9.60 -14.17 -27.14
N LEU A 174 8.54 -13.38 -26.87
CA LEU A 174 7.78 -13.46 -25.61
C LEU A 174 7.12 -14.83 -25.40
N SER A 175 6.64 -15.47 -26.47
CA SER A 175 5.92 -16.74 -26.39
C SER A 175 6.82 -17.95 -26.25
N THR A 176 8.07 -17.85 -26.68
CA THR A 176 9.03 -19.00 -26.71
C THR A 176 10.11 -18.88 -25.66
N LYS A 177 10.48 -17.66 -25.23
CA LYS A 177 11.55 -17.46 -24.26
C LYS A 177 11.10 -17.88 -22.88
N GLU A 178 11.95 -18.65 -22.16
CA GLU A 178 11.63 -19.20 -20.84
C GLU A 178 10.22 -19.82 -20.79
N ASP A 179 9.90 -20.66 -21.79
CA ASP A 179 8.58 -21.30 -21.94
C ASP A 179 7.39 -20.31 -21.88
N GLY A 180 7.65 -19.05 -22.25
CA GLY A 180 6.64 -17.98 -22.25
C GLY A 180 6.41 -17.30 -20.89
N GLU A 181 7.24 -17.52 -19.88
CA GLU A 181 7.10 -16.91 -18.55
C GLU A 181 7.14 -15.38 -18.60
N TYR A 182 7.89 -14.79 -19.55
CA TYR A 182 7.93 -13.34 -19.71
C TYR A 182 6.65 -12.75 -20.29
N TYR A 183 5.80 -13.57 -20.92
CA TYR A 183 4.54 -13.14 -21.51
C TYR A 183 3.39 -13.25 -20.49
N THR A 184 3.52 -12.47 -19.42
CA THR A 184 2.56 -12.42 -18.31
C THR A 184 1.16 -11.99 -18.74
N VAL A 185 0.17 -12.15 -17.89
CA VAL A 185 -1.21 -11.74 -18.14
C VAL A 185 -1.28 -10.23 -18.38
N GLU A 186 -0.63 -9.45 -17.52
CA GLU A 186 -0.59 -7.99 -17.57
C GLU A 186 0.08 -7.48 -18.85
N LEU A 187 1.14 -8.16 -19.31
CA LEU A 187 1.80 -7.82 -20.57
C LEU A 187 0.93 -8.15 -21.78
N LYS A 188 0.22 -9.29 -21.75
CA LYS A 188 -0.77 -9.67 -22.78
C LYS A 188 -1.90 -8.65 -22.85
N GLU A 189 -2.44 -8.24 -21.72
CA GLU A 189 -3.47 -7.21 -21.65
C GLU A 189 -2.98 -5.87 -22.24
N GLY A 190 -1.80 -5.42 -21.84
CA GLY A 190 -1.18 -4.22 -22.40
C GLY A 190 -0.97 -4.30 -23.92
N TYR A 191 -0.48 -5.42 -24.42
CA TYR A 191 -0.34 -5.69 -25.86
C TYR A 191 -1.69 -5.62 -26.56
N HIS A 192 -2.71 -6.34 -26.07
CA HIS A 192 -4.02 -6.36 -26.69
C HIS A 192 -4.71 -4.99 -26.66
N LYS A 193 -4.50 -4.21 -25.60
CA LYS A 193 -4.99 -2.83 -25.54
C LYS A 193 -4.41 -1.96 -26.66
N ASN A 194 -3.09 -2.02 -26.85
CA ASN A 194 -2.43 -1.27 -27.93
C ASN A 194 -2.91 -1.70 -29.32
N GLU A 195 -3.11 -3.00 -29.54
CA GLU A 195 -3.67 -3.51 -30.80
C GLU A 195 -5.10 -3.02 -31.01
N ALA A 196 -5.94 -3.04 -29.97
CA ALA A 196 -7.29 -2.53 -30.04
C ALA A 196 -7.33 -1.06 -30.44
N GLU A 197 -6.53 -0.22 -29.77
CA GLU A 197 -6.43 1.22 -30.06
C GLU A 197 -5.94 1.49 -31.48
N PHE A 198 -4.96 0.72 -31.95
CA PHE A 198 -4.51 0.77 -33.34
C PHE A 198 -5.67 0.48 -34.33
N TYR A 199 -6.38 -0.62 -34.13
CA TYR A 199 -7.47 -0.99 -35.04
C TYR A 199 -8.66 -0.03 -34.95
N VAL A 200 -8.93 0.58 -33.79
CA VAL A 200 -9.91 1.68 -33.67
C VAL A 200 -9.49 2.87 -34.53
N SER A 201 -8.19 3.25 -34.48
CA SER A 201 -7.66 4.32 -35.32
C SER A 201 -7.80 4.01 -36.81
N GLU A 202 -7.48 2.79 -37.23
CA GLU A 202 -7.65 2.34 -38.61
C GLU A 202 -9.13 2.34 -39.03
N PHE A 203 -10.03 1.91 -38.15
CA PHE A 203 -11.47 1.99 -38.41
C PHE A 203 -11.95 3.43 -38.59
N LYS A 204 -11.52 4.35 -37.73
CA LYS A 204 -11.87 5.77 -37.82
C LYS A 204 -11.38 6.40 -39.13
N LYS A 205 -10.15 6.06 -39.55
CA LYS A 205 -9.51 6.62 -40.75
C LYS A 205 -10.12 6.03 -42.06
N ARG A 206 -10.20 4.73 -42.12
CA ARG A 206 -10.54 4.00 -43.39
C ARG A 206 -11.98 3.53 -43.46
N LYS A 207 -12.75 3.64 -42.41
CA LYS A 207 -14.12 3.12 -42.26
C LYS A 207 -14.24 1.60 -42.62
N ASN A 208 -13.12 0.86 -42.50
CA ASN A 208 -13.10 -0.57 -42.75
C ASN A 208 -13.68 -1.34 -41.55
N PRO A 209 -14.85 -2.00 -41.66
CA PRO A 209 -15.50 -2.67 -40.54
C PRO A 209 -14.72 -3.89 -40.03
N TRP A 210 -13.86 -4.51 -40.82
CA TRP A 210 -12.93 -5.54 -40.32
C TRP A 210 -11.97 -5.02 -39.26
N ALA A 211 -11.58 -3.75 -39.36
CA ALA A 211 -10.76 -3.14 -38.31
C ALA A 211 -11.53 -3.04 -36.97
N ALA A 212 -12.84 -2.78 -37.01
CA ALA A 212 -13.66 -2.79 -35.79
C ALA A 212 -13.83 -4.20 -35.21
N VAL A 213 -13.98 -5.24 -36.07
CA VAL A 213 -13.97 -6.65 -35.60
C VAL A 213 -12.67 -6.99 -34.89
N ASN A 214 -11.53 -6.62 -35.50
CA ASN A 214 -10.22 -6.84 -34.88
C ASN A 214 -10.06 -6.06 -33.55
N ALA A 215 -10.40 -4.77 -33.55
CA ALA A 215 -10.36 -3.94 -32.34
C ALA A 215 -11.15 -4.57 -31.20
N SER A 216 -12.39 -4.97 -31.47
CA SER A 216 -13.28 -5.58 -30.47
C SER A 216 -12.76 -6.93 -29.97
N SER A 217 -12.17 -7.73 -30.85
CA SER A 217 -11.51 -8.97 -30.43
C SER A 217 -10.34 -8.71 -29.47
N HIS A 218 -9.56 -7.67 -29.73
CA HIS A 218 -8.45 -7.29 -28.84
C HIS A 218 -8.93 -6.67 -27.53
N TYR A 219 -9.97 -5.81 -27.54
CA TYR A 219 -10.58 -5.29 -26.31
C TYR A 219 -11.05 -6.40 -25.39
N ARG A 220 -11.73 -7.40 -25.91
CA ARG A 220 -12.15 -8.56 -25.11
C ARG A 220 -10.98 -9.33 -24.50
N LYS A 221 -9.85 -9.43 -25.22
CA LYS A 221 -8.63 -10.10 -24.73
C LYS A 221 -7.87 -9.31 -23.67
N CYS A 222 -8.13 -8.01 -23.53
CA CYS A 222 -7.63 -7.19 -22.43
C CYS A 222 -8.70 -6.83 -21.39
N ASN A 223 -9.75 -7.66 -21.29
CA ASN A 223 -10.84 -7.53 -20.33
C ASN A 223 -11.65 -6.22 -20.43
N ASP A 224 -11.68 -5.59 -21.62
CA ASP A 224 -12.43 -4.37 -21.89
C ASP A 224 -13.61 -4.67 -22.83
N ALA A 225 -14.53 -5.51 -22.37
CA ALA A 225 -15.71 -5.92 -23.13
C ALA A 225 -16.67 -4.75 -23.38
N GLU A 226 -16.67 -3.74 -22.50
CA GLU A 226 -17.48 -2.53 -22.65
C GLU A 226 -17.02 -1.71 -23.87
N ALA A 227 -15.72 -1.50 -24.03
CA ALA A 227 -15.18 -0.80 -25.20
C ALA A 227 -15.47 -1.56 -26.50
N ALA A 228 -15.41 -2.89 -26.47
CA ALA A 228 -15.78 -3.74 -27.61
C ALA A 228 -17.25 -3.58 -27.99
N ASP A 229 -18.14 -3.60 -27.00
CA ASP A 229 -19.58 -3.44 -27.18
C ASP A 229 -19.94 -2.06 -27.75
N LEU A 230 -19.43 -0.99 -27.12
CA LEU A 230 -19.63 0.38 -27.56
C LEU A 230 -19.18 0.60 -29.01
N LEU A 231 -18.00 0.07 -29.37
CA LEU A 231 -17.49 0.19 -30.74
C LEU A 231 -18.43 -0.49 -31.74
N LEU A 232 -18.86 -1.70 -31.45
CA LEU A 232 -19.69 -2.49 -32.39
C LEU A 232 -21.12 -1.96 -32.49
N GLN A 233 -21.68 -1.35 -31.46
CA GLN A 233 -22.96 -0.64 -31.49
C GLN A 233 -22.97 0.53 -32.48
N THR A 234 -21.82 1.14 -32.78
CA THR A 234 -21.74 2.22 -33.77
C THR A 234 -21.92 1.74 -35.22
N ILE A 235 -21.90 0.42 -35.44
CA ILE A 235 -21.86 -0.15 -36.76
C ILE A 235 -23.27 -0.67 -37.18
N ASN A 236 -23.82 -0.05 -38.18
CA ASN A 236 -25.08 -0.56 -38.78
C ASN A 236 -24.76 -1.75 -39.68
N ILE A 237 -25.05 -2.95 -39.21
CA ILE A 237 -24.77 -4.22 -39.88
C ILE A 237 -25.58 -4.36 -41.19
N ASP A 238 -26.76 -3.77 -41.29
CA ASP A 238 -27.65 -3.91 -42.45
C ASP A 238 -27.10 -3.21 -43.71
N LYS A 239 -26.22 -2.24 -43.53
CA LYS A 239 -25.55 -1.56 -44.64
C LYS A 239 -24.59 -2.46 -45.43
N PHE A 240 -24.20 -3.60 -44.89
CA PHE A 240 -23.25 -4.50 -45.55
C PHE A 240 -23.96 -5.61 -46.31
N LYS A 241 -23.48 -5.89 -47.54
CA LYS A 241 -23.97 -7.01 -48.36
C LYS A 241 -23.21 -8.32 -48.07
N ASN A 242 -21.98 -8.24 -47.55
CA ASN A 242 -21.12 -9.40 -47.35
C ASN A 242 -21.57 -10.19 -46.13
N ALA A 243 -22.10 -11.38 -46.30
CA ALA A 243 -22.58 -12.25 -45.21
C ALA A 243 -21.47 -12.65 -44.24
N LYS A 244 -20.23 -12.88 -44.71
CA LYS A 244 -19.09 -13.23 -43.88
C LYS A 244 -18.70 -12.09 -42.91
N LEU A 245 -18.74 -10.85 -43.44
CA LEU A 245 -18.48 -9.68 -42.60
C LEU A 245 -19.59 -9.47 -41.54
N LYS A 246 -20.87 -9.57 -41.99
CA LYS A 246 -22.02 -9.47 -41.07
C LYS A 246 -21.93 -10.52 -39.95
N SER A 247 -21.64 -11.77 -40.33
CA SER A 247 -21.45 -12.85 -39.36
C SER A 247 -20.29 -12.61 -38.41
N ALA A 248 -19.16 -12.09 -38.88
CA ALA A 248 -18.02 -11.74 -38.03
C ALA A 248 -18.34 -10.63 -37.02
N LEU A 249 -19.06 -9.59 -37.47
CA LEU A 249 -19.55 -8.52 -36.61
C LEU A 249 -20.51 -9.06 -35.53
N CYS A 250 -21.51 -9.86 -35.93
CA CYS A 250 -22.44 -10.48 -34.97
C CYS A 250 -21.74 -11.42 -34.00
N THR A 251 -20.81 -12.27 -34.46
CA THR A 251 -20.07 -13.21 -33.61
C THR A 251 -19.21 -12.46 -32.57
N THR A 252 -18.49 -11.43 -33.01
CA THR A 252 -17.61 -10.67 -32.13
C THR A 252 -18.42 -9.84 -31.13
N HIS A 253 -19.54 -9.25 -31.60
CA HIS A 253 -20.45 -8.51 -30.72
C HIS A 253 -21.14 -9.42 -29.71
N GLY A 254 -21.61 -10.60 -30.17
CA GLY A 254 -22.16 -11.63 -29.29
C GLY A 254 -21.14 -12.07 -28.21
N GLY A 255 -19.87 -12.17 -28.61
CA GLY A 255 -18.79 -12.41 -27.66
C GLY A 255 -18.61 -11.28 -26.62
N ALA A 256 -18.67 -10.01 -27.03
CA ALA A 256 -18.63 -8.87 -26.08
C ALA A 256 -19.85 -8.89 -25.14
N LYS A 257 -21.06 -9.14 -25.68
CA LYS A 257 -22.28 -9.30 -24.89
C LYS A 257 -22.20 -10.46 -23.89
N ARG A 258 -21.55 -11.57 -24.28
CA ARG A 258 -21.27 -12.71 -23.39
C ARG A 258 -20.39 -12.31 -22.22
N ASP A 259 -19.29 -11.61 -22.50
CA ASP A 259 -18.34 -11.17 -21.49
C ASP A 259 -18.96 -10.12 -20.54
N LEU A 260 -20.03 -9.42 -20.97
CA LEU A 260 -20.86 -8.52 -20.17
C LEU A 260 -22.08 -9.21 -19.53
N GLU A 261 -22.18 -10.54 -19.59
CA GLU A 261 -23.29 -11.35 -19.07
C GLU A 261 -24.67 -11.00 -19.65
N GLN A 262 -24.70 -10.34 -20.82
CA GLN A 262 -25.93 -9.99 -21.53
C GLN A 262 -26.41 -11.17 -22.41
N TRP A 263 -26.74 -12.26 -21.75
CA TRP A 263 -26.97 -13.60 -22.36
C TRP A 263 -27.95 -13.62 -23.49
N LYS A 264 -29.13 -12.95 -23.34
CA LYS A 264 -30.16 -12.91 -24.37
C LYS A 264 -29.68 -12.27 -25.67
N GLN A 265 -28.98 -11.14 -25.56
CA GLN A 265 -28.43 -10.43 -26.71
C GLN A 265 -27.30 -11.22 -27.37
N ALA A 266 -26.44 -11.84 -26.55
CA ALA A 266 -25.35 -12.69 -27.04
C ALA A 266 -25.86 -13.88 -27.84
N LEU A 267 -26.90 -14.57 -27.37
CA LEU A 267 -27.55 -15.68 -28.08
C LEU A 267 -28.16 -15.22 -29.40
N ALA A 268 -28.92 -14.13 -29.40
CA ALA A 268 -29.53 -13.60 -30.64
C ALA A 268 -28.48 -13.26 -31.70
N LEU A 269 -27.37 -12.62 -31.28
CA LEU A 269 -26.26 -12.30 -32.18
C LEU A 269 -25.54 -13.56 -32.67
N GLY A 270 -25.37 -14.58 -31.84
CA GLY A 270 -24.79 -15.87 -32.22
C GLY A 270 -25.64 -16.62 -33.23
N GLU A 271 -26.96 -16.66 -33.04
CA GLU A 271 -27.92 -17.27 -33.95
C GLU A 271 -27.95 -16.53 -35.29
N GLN A 272 -28.01 -15.20 -35.28
CA GLN A 272 -27.93 -14.38 -36.50
C GLN A 272 -26.64 -14.64 -37.28
N ALA A 273 -25.50 -14.72 -36.54
CA ALA A 273 -24.20 -15.02 -37.16
C ALA A 273 -24.21 -16.41 -37.82
N HIS A 274 -24.79 -17.41 -37.16
CA HIS A 274 -24.89 -18.76 -37.71
C HIS A 274 -25.78 -18.82 -38.96
N LEU A 275 -26.91 -18.13 -38.98
CA LEU A 275 -27.78 -18.04 -40.15
C LEU A 275 -27.05 -17.39 -41.35
N LEU A 276 -26.21 -16.40 -41.12
CA LEU A 276 -25.43 -15.72 -42.18
C LEU A 276 -24.30 -16.59 -42.73
N THR A 277 -23.68 -17.43 -41.90
CA THR A 277 -22.58 -18.33 -42.30
C THR A 277 -22.73 -19.72 -41.66
N PRO A 278 -23.67 -20.56 -42.14
CA PRO A 278 -23.98 -21.86 -41.50
C PRO A 278 -22.80 -22.84 -41.45
N GLN A 279 -21.83 -22.67 -42.36
CA GLN A 279 -20.64 -23.53 -42.44
C GLN A 279 -19.42 -23.00 -41.68
N ASP A 280 -19.51 -21.80 -41.08
CA ASP A 280 -18.42 -21.28 -40.25
C ASP A 280 -18.54 -21.84 -38.82
N PHE A 281 -17.43 -22.30 -38.26
CA PHE A 281 -17.39 -22.83 -36.87
C PHE A 281 -17.52 -21.73 -35.82
N ARG A 282 -17.14 -20.47 -36.10
CA ARG A 282 -17.06 -19.40 -35.14
C ARG A 282 -18.39 -19.04 -34.45
N PRO A 283 -19.52 -18.89 -35.19
CA PRO A 283 -20.82 -18.74 -34.54
C PRO A 283 -21.22 -19.96 -33.71
N CYS A 284 -20.83 -21.17 -34.11
CA CYS A 284 -21.12 -22.39 -33.37
C CYS A 284 -20.32 -22.42 -32.05
N THR A 285 -19.05 -22.01 -32.05
CA THR A 285 -18.26 -21.90 -30.78
C THR A 285 -18.84 -20.88 -29.83
N LEU A 286 -19.30 -19.71 -30.31
CA LEU A 286 -19.98 -18.72 -29.48
C LEU A 286 -21.25 -19.30 -28.84
N LEU A 287 -22.13 -19.94 -29.66
CA LEU A 287 -23.36 -20.57 -29.16
C LEU A 287 -23.07 -21.73 -28.19
N GLY A 288 -22.01 -22.50 -28.45
CA GLY A 288 -21.54 -23.56 -27.57
C GLY A 288 -21.16 -23.02 -26.21
N ALA A 289 -20.27 -22.03 -26.18
CA ALA A 289 -19.80 -21.40 -24.94
C ALA A 289 -20.95 -20.75 -24.14
N LEU A 290 -21.81 -19.98 -24.80
CA LEU A 290 -22.98 -19.35 -24.18
C LEU A 290 -23.89 -20.37 -23.50
N ASN A 291 -24.25 -21.46 -24.20
CA ASN A 291 -25.14 -22.46 -23.65
C ASN A 291 -24.49 -23.23 -22.48
N MET A 292 -23.18 -23.46 -22.50
CA MET A 292 -22.45 -24.03 -21.37
C MET A 292 -22.49 -23.10 -20.15
N GLU A 293 -22.26 -21.81 -20.33
CA GLU A 293 -22.25 -20.82 -19.24
C GLU A 293 -23.63 -20.64 -18.58
N ILE A 294 -24.69 -20.65 -19.35
CA ILE A 294 -26.07 -20.54 -18.83
C ILE A 294 -26.67 -21.87 -18.34
N GLY A 295 -25.88 -22.97 -18.35
CA GLY A 295 -26.30 -24.27 -17.81
C GLY A 295 -27.12 -25.12 -18.74
N ARG A 296 -27.20 -24.80 -20.06
CA ARG A 296 -27.85 -25.60 -21.10
C ARG A 296 -26.83 -26.54 -21.75
N TYR A 297 -26.29 -27.45 -20.94
CA TYR A 297 -25.09 -28.23 -21.28
C TYR A 297 -25.24 -29.07 -22.55
N ASP A 298 -26.37 -29.76 -22.75
CA ASP A 298 -26.59 -30.58 -23.94
C ASP A 298 -26.62 -29.74 -25.22
N LEU A 299 -27.25 -28.57 -25.17
CA LEU A 299 -27.28 -27.65 -26.30
C LEU A 299 -25.89 -27.05 -26.55
N GLY A 300 -25.13 -26.75 -25.48
CA GLY A 300 -23.75 -26.30 -25.59
C GLY A 300 -22.88 -27.35 -26.29
N GLN A 301 -22.99 -28.61 -25.88
CA GLN A 301 -22.28 -29.74 -26.48
C GLN A 301 -22.68 -29.95 -27.94
N TYR A 302 -23.96 -29.82 -28.27
CA TYR A 302 -24.45 -29.89 -29.66
C TYR A 302 -23.77 -28.82 -30.55
N TRP A 303 -23.72 -27.61 -30.10
CA TRP A 303 -23.05 -26.52 -30.83
C TRP A 303 -21.54 -26.73 -30.96
N TYR A 304 -20.86 -27.23 -29.93
CA TYR A 304 -19.45 -27.58 -30.05
C TYR A 304 -19.20 -28.73 -31.02
N LYS A 305 -20.02 -29.76 -31.01
CA LYS A 305 -19.96 -30.84 -32.04
C LYS A 305 -20.12 -30.28 -33.46
N LYS A 306 -21.07 -29.37 -33.66
CA LYS A 306 -21.22 -28.66 -34.94
C LYS A 306 -19.97 -27.84 -35.31
N ALA A 307 -19.34 -27.18 -34.33
CA ALA A 307 -18.11 -26.42 -34.56
C ALA A 307 -16.97 -27.35 -35.00
N ILE A 308 -16.78 -28.48 -34.33
CA ILE A 308 -15.75 -29.47 -34.65
C ILE A 308 -15.95 -30.02 -36.06
N ALA A 309 -17.18 -30.37 -36.41
CA ALA A 309 -17.50 -30.83 -37.76
C ALA A 309 -17.19 -29.79 -38.85
N ARG A 310 -16.98 -28.51 -38.49
CA ARG A 310 -16.61 -27.39 -39.38
C ARG A 310 -15.15 -26.98 -39.25
N GLY A 311 -14.33 -27.81 -38.61
CA GLY A 311 -12.89 -27.58 -38.50
C GLY A 311 -12.44 -26.85 -37.20
N TYR A 312 -13.31 -26.71 -36.19
CA TYR A 312 -12.84 -26.26 -34.85
C TYR A 312 -12.06 -27.38 -34.18
N SER A 313 -10.95 -27.03 -33.54
CA SER A 313 -10.09 -27.99 -32.87
C SER A 313 -10.74 -28.50 -31.58
N GLU A 314 -10.71 -29.81 -31.32
CA GLU A 314 -11.14 -30.41 -30.05
C GLU A 314 -10.34 -29.88 -28.87
N ARG A 315 -9.03 -29.67 -29.02
CA ARG A 315 -8.18 -29.07 -28.02
C ARG A 315 -8.67 -27.66 -27.66
N ALA A 316 -9.00 -26.84 -28.67
CA ALA A 316 -9.51 -25.50 -28.41
C ALA A 316 -10.87 -25.51 -27.70
N MET A 317 -11.73 -26.52 -27.99
CA MET A 317 -12.96 -26.74 -27.23
C MET A 317 -12.65 -27.08 -25.76
N ASP A 318 -11.68 -27.94 -25.51
CA ASP A 318 -11.29 -28.30 -24.14
C ASP A 318 -10.74 -27.08 -23.36
N ASP A 319 -9.98 -26.23 -24.04
CA ASP A 319 -9.48 -24.98 -23.45
C ASP A 319 -10.63 -23.99 -23.14
N ASP A 320 -11.62 -23.88 -24.03
CA ASP A 320 -12.85 -23.10 -23.81
C ASP A 320 -13.63 -23.64 -22.59
N LEU A 321 -13.88 -24.95 -22.54
CA LEU A 321 -14.59 -25.58 -21.42
C LEU A 321 -13.86 -25.41 -20.10
N ARG A 322 -12.52 -25.50 -20.12
CA ARG A 322 -11.71 -25.23 -18.93
C ARG A 322 -11.85 -23.78 -18.49
N SER A 323 -11.81 -22.83 -19.40
CA SER A 323 -11.99 -21.41 -19.12
C SER A 323 -13.37 -21.13 -18.53
N ILE A 324 -14.44 -21.71 -19.10
CA ILE A 324 -15.81 -21.60 -18.59
C ILE A 324 -15.91 -22.18 -17.18
N PHE A 325 -15.34 -23.37 -16.96
CA PHE A 325 -15.33 -24.02 -15.66
C PHE A 325 -14.62 -23.18 -14.59
N MET A 326 -13.49 -22.58 -14.94
CA MET A 326 -12.71 -21.77 -13.98
C MET A 326 -13.46 -20.50 -13.55
N ARG A 327 -14.20 -19.86 -14.47
CA ARG A 327 -14.99 -18.65 -14.20
C ARG A 327 -16.34 -18.91 -13.55
N ALA A 328 -16.86 -20.14 -13.65
CA ALA A 328 -18.18 -20.47 -13.15
C ALA A 328 -18.28 -20.29 -11.62
N GLU A 329 -19.42 -19.79 -11.15
CA GLU A 329 -19.77 -19.77 -9.74
C GLU A 329 -19.83 -21.19 -9.15
N LYS A 330 -19.60 -21.31 -7.86
CA LYS A 330 -19.51 -22.60 -7.16
C LYS A 330 -20.63 -23.58 -7.52
N LYS A 331 -21.89 -23.13 -7.50
CA LYS A 331 -23.06 -23.97 -7.82
C LYS A 331 -23.06 -24.45 -9.27
N ASN A 332 -22.72 -23.58 -10.20
CA ASN A 332 -22.68 -23.90 -11.63
C ASN A 332 -21.45 -24.74 -11.96
N LYS A 333 -20.32 -24.49 -11.27
CA LYS A 333 -19.10 -25.30 -11.37
C LYS A 333 -19.34 -26.76 -11.05
N GLU A 334 -20.08 -27.06 -9.96
CA GLU A 334 -20.40 -28.42 -9.57
C GLU A 334 -21.31 -29.12 -10.61
N LYS A 335 -22.32 -28.42 -11.13
CA LYS A 335 -23.20 -28.96 -12.18
C LYS A 335 -22.41 -29.24 -13.47
N LEU A 336 -21.56 -28.31 -13.90
CA LEU A 336 -20.72 -28.48 -15.08
C LEU A 336 -19.71 -29.61 -14.89
N LYS A 337 -19.11 -29.75 -13.71
CA LYS A 337 -18.23 -30.85 -13.35
C LYS A 337 -18.91 -32.20 -13.55
N ASN A 338 -20.09 -32.38 -12.93
CA ASN A 338 -20.84 -33.62 -13.02
C ASN A 338 -21.24 -33.94 -14.48
N TYR A 339 -21.65 -32.91 -15.21
CA TYR A 339 -21.98 -33.08 -16.62
C TYR A 339 -20.77 -33.53 -17.47
N LEU A 340 -19.61 -32.88 -17.31
CA LEU A 340 -18.39 -33.19 -18.07
C LEU A 340 -17.89 -34.62 -17.75
N LEU A 341 -17.87 -34.99 -16.46
CA LEU A 341 -17.45 -36.33 -16.03
C LEU A 341 -18.39 -37.41 -16.51
N ASN A 342 -19.68 -37.11 -16.65
CA ASN A 342 -20.68 -38.06 -17.19
C ASN A 342 -20.52 -38.27 -18.71
N ILE A 343 -20.08 -37.27 -19.47
CA ILE A 343 -19.80 -37.41 -20.91
C ILE A 343 -18.52 -38.23 -21.16
N ASP A 344 -17.43 -37.86 -20.51
CA ASP A 344 -16.12 -38.49 -20.64
C ASP A 344 -15.27 -38.23 -19.39
N SER A 345 -15.32 -39.19 -18.48
CA SER A 345 -14.60 -39.10 -17.21
C SER A 345 -13.07 -39.09 -17.33
N PHE A 346 -12.55 -39.70 -18.42
CA PHE A 346 -11.12 -39.72 -18.67
C PHE A 346 -10.62 -38.40 -19.26
N ARG A 347 -11.29 -37.88 -20.26
CA ARG A 347 -10.96 -36.59 -20.91
C ARG A 347 -11.06 -35.43 -19.94
N TYR A 348 -12.10 -35.40 -19.13
CA TYR A 348 -12.39 -34.29 -18.21
C TYR A 348 -11.94 -34.53 -16.77
N ARG A 349 -11.07 -35.55 -16.51
CA ARG A 349 -10.53 -35.84 -15.17
C ARG A 349 -9.87 -34.63 -14.48
N TRP A 350 -9.45 -33.63 -15.24
CA TRP A 350 -8.81 -32.42 -14.74
C TRP A 350 -9.74 -31.60 -13.82
N VAL A 351 -11.09 -31.67 -13.98
CA VAL A 351 -12.04 -30.96 -13.11
C VAL A 351 -11.96 -31.41 -11.66
N ASN A 352 -11.44 -32.63 -11.38
CA ASN A 352 -11.27 -33.16 -10.04
C ASN A 352 -10.10 -32.56 -9.28
N LYS A 353 -9.15 -31.90 -9.96
CA LYS A 353 -8.02 -31.22 -9.34
C LYS A 353 -8.46 -29.93 -8.61
N TYR A 354 -9.60 -29.39 -8.95
CA TYR A 354 -10.12 -28.17 -8.35
C TYR A 354 -11.12 -28.56 -7.26
N LYS A 355 -10.62 -28.59 -6.01
CA LYS A 355 -11.47 -28.75 -4.82
C LYS A 355 -12.33 -27.48 -4.67
N ASN A 356 -13.62 -27.67 -4.40
CA ASN A 356 -14.61 -26.60 -4.17
C ASN A 356 -14.28 -25.74 -2.93
#